data_e62020b648b67edc47630d2e09f53182
#
_entry.id   e62020b648b67edc47630d2e09f53182
#
_cell.length_a   1.000
_cell.length_b   1.000
_cell.length_c   1.000
_cell.angle_alpha   90.00
_cell.angle_beta   90.00
_cell.angle_gamma   90.00
#
_symmetry.space_group_name_H-M   'P 1'
#
loop_
_entity.id
_entity.type
_entity.pdbx_description
1 polymer ?
#
loop_
_entity_poly.entity_id
_entity_poly.type
_entity_poly.pdbx_seq_one_letter_code
_entity_poly.pdbx_strand_id
1 'polypeptide(L)'
;TGSAIHETVLAIAERVNRKVQVLRLHSQAAQLLRQIEQVHSELGCQIATLSSQRIPFSPTSTVPPDQLEQLLSQAGNRIQQLKHLLSTVDSQIRELRLETIHHELLTLQQDLSLRGAAIERFPVIQGSPVIGKTLAEMALPASVRLVTIIRGPFLVPPDEALALRIDDVVVMIGTQADLALVASWFSQARNPKPA
;
A
#
# COMPACT_ATOMS: atom_id res chain seq x y z
N THR A 1 17.08 6.34 -34.45
CA THR A 1 15.79 5.60 -34.41
C THR A 1 15.95 4.19 -33.81
N GLY A 2 17.09 3.50 -33.98
CA GLY A 2 17.31 2.16 -33.42
C GLY A 2 17.45 2.12 -31.89
N SER A 3 18.04 3.14 -31.27
CA SER A 3 18.26 3.23 -29.82
C SER A 3 16.95 3.34 -29.04
N ALA A 4 16.01 4.19 -29.48
CA ALA A 4 14.73 4.39 -28.79
C ALA A 4 13.84 3.12 -28.81
N ILE A 5 13.89 2.34 -29.91
CA ILE A 5 13.15 1.07 -29.99
C ILE A 5 13.76 0.05 -29.02
N HIS A 6 15.08 0.00 -28.93
CA HIS A 6 15.78 -0.92 -28.03
C HIS A 6 15.48 -0.60 -26.56
N GLU A 7 15.51 0.68 -26.16
CA GLU A 7 15.14 1.12 -24.81
C GLU A 7 13.69 0.80 -24.47
N THR A 8 12.78 0.99 -25.42
CA THR A 8 11.35 0.67 -25.21
C THR A 8 11.14 -0.83 -25.01
N VAL A 9 11.81 -1.67 -25.80
CA VAL A 9 11.74 -3.13 -25.67
C VAL A 9 12.31 -3.59 -24.34
N LEU A 10 13.43 -3.00 -23.90
CA LEU A 10 14.05 -3.33 -22.62
C LEU A 10 13.14 -2.95 -21.44
N ALA A 11 12.53 -1.77 -21.46
CA ALA A 11 11.60 -1.30 -20.43
C ALA A 11 10.33 -2.18 -20.36
N ILE A 12 9.82 -2.64 -21.52
CA ILE A 12 8.69 -3.58 -21.56
C ILE A 12 9.11 -4.93 -20.98
N ALA A 13 10.29 -5.44 -21.35
CA ALA A 13 10.79 -6.72 -20.84
C ALA A 13 10.99 -6.69 -19.32
N GLU A 14 11.53 -5.62 -18.76
CA GLU A 14 11.67 -5.45 -17.31
C GLU A 14 10.31 -5.39 -16.59
N ARG A 15 9.34 -4.65 -17.16
CA ARG A 15 7.99 -4.56 -16.60
C ARG A 15 7.27 -5.91 -16.60
N VAL A 16 7.42 -6.69 -17.67
CA VAL A 16 6.88 -8.05 -17.78
C VAL A 16 7.56 -8.98 -16.77
N ASN A 17 8.89 -8.91 -16.66
CA ASN A 17 9.64 -9.76 -15.74
C ASN A 17 9.23 -9.51 -14.27
N ARG A 18 9.08 -8.25 -13.87
CA ARG A 18 8.59 -7.91 -12.51
C ARG A 18 7.18 -8.44 -12.25
N LYS A 19 6.26 -8.30 -13.21
CA LYS A 19 4.90 -8.89 -13.08
C LYS A 19 4.95 -10.41 -12.93
N VAL A 20 5.80 -11.08 -13.70
CA VAL A 20 5.99 -12.54 -13.59
C VAL A 20 6.55 -12.93 -12.23
N GLN A 21 7.51 -12.17 -11.67
CA GLN A 21 8.03 -12.41 -10.33
C GLN A 21 6.94 -12.28 -9.26
N VAL A 22 6.12 -11.23 -9.31
CA VAL A 22 5.00 -11.05 -8.38
C VAL A 22 4.00 -12.20 -8.48
N LEU A 23 3.67 -12.66 -9.70
CA LEU A 23 2.78 -13.82 -9.90
C LEU A 23 3.37 -15.10 -9.34
N ARG A 24 4.69 -15.33 -9.50
CA ARG A 24 5.37 -16.48 -8.89
C ARG A 24 5.29 -16.46 -7.36
N LEU A 25 5.56 -15.32 -6.75
CA LEU A 25 5.48 -15.16 -5.30
C LEU A 25 4.04 -15.37 -4.79
N HIS A 26 3.03 -14.88 -5.49
CA HIS A 26 1.63 -15.17 -5.15
C HIS A 26 1.30 -16.66 -5.26
N SER A 27 1.81 -17.33 -6.28
CA SER A 27 1.66 -18.78 -6.43
C SER A 27 2.33 -19.55 -5.28
N GLN A 28 3.54 -19.13 -4.88
CA GLN A 28 4.25 -19.71 -3.72
C GLN A 28 3.49 -19.48 -2.42
N ALA A 29 2.95 -18.28 -2.19
CA ALA A 29 2.13 -17.98 -1.01
C ALA A 29 0.89 -18.87 -0.96
N ALA A 30 0.18 -19.04 -2.09
CA ALA A 30 -0.98 -19.93 -2.19
C ALA A 30 -0.62 -21.40 -1.94
N GLN A 31 0.58 -21.82 -2.36
CA GLN A 31 1.09 -23.18 -2.11
C GLN A 31 1.38 -23.41 -0.61
N LEU A 32 2.03 -22.44 0.05
CA LEU A 32 2.30 -22.48 1.48
C LEU A 32 1.01 -22.51 2.32
N LEU A 33 -0.01 -21.74 1.93
CA LEU A 33 -1.32 -21.79 2.58
C LEU A 33 -1.97 -23.16 2.48
N ARG A 34 -1.96 -23.77 1.29
CA ARG A 34 -2.47 -25.14 1.11
C ARG A 34 -1.72 -26.16 1.97
N GLN A 35 -0.39 -26.02 2.11
CA GLN A 35 0.39 -26.90 2.98
C GLN A 35 0.02 -26.73 4.46
N ILE A 36 -0.27 -25.51 4.91
CA ILE A 36 -0.76 -25.25 6.27
C ILE A 36 -2.12 -25.93 6.48
N GLU A 37 -3.05 -25.78 5.53
CA GLU A 37 -4.36 -26.44 5.58
C GLU A 37 -4.23 -27.97 5.59
N GLN A 38 -3.30 -28.52 4.81
CA GLN A 38 -3.02 -29.95 4.79
C GLN A 38 -2.50 -30.43 6.14
N VAL A 39 -1.57 -29.74 6.77
CA VAL A 39 -1.06 -30.10 8.11
C VAL A 39 -2.18 -30.05 9.15
N HIS A 40 -3.09 -29.07 9.09
CA HIS A 40 -4.26 -29.02 9.97
C HIS A 40 -5.21 -30.20 9.74
N SER A 41 -5.47 -30.54 8.47
CA SER A 41 -6.34 -31.66 8.11
C SER A 41 -5.74 -33.01 8.55
N GLU A 42 -4.44 -33.22 8.31
CA GLU A 42 -3.71 -34.42 8.75
C GLU A 42 -3.75 -34.58 10.28
N LEU A 43 -3.49 -33.48 11.00
CA LEU A 43 -3.56 -33.45 12.47
C LEU A 43 -4.96 -33.78 12.97
N GLY A 44 -5.99 -33.19 12.36
CA GLY A 44 -7.38 -33.46 12.70
C GLY A 44 -7.75 -34.94 12.48
N CYS A 45 -7.31 -35.53 11.37
CA CYS A 45 -7.55 -36.93 11.04
C CYS A 45 -6.83 -37.87 12.03
N GLN A 46 -5.58 -37.55 12.39
CA GLN A 46 -4.81 -38.34 13.36
C GLN A 46 -5.43 -38.29 14.76
N ILE A 47 -5.88 -37.13 15.21
CA ILE A 47 -6.58 -36.99 16.49
C ILE A 47 -7.91 -37.76 16.46
N ALA A 48 -8.66 -37.70 15.38
CA ALA A 48 -9.92 -38.44 15.22
C ALA A 48 -9.71 -39.95 15.23
N THR A 49 -8.66 -40.48 14.56
CA THR A 49 -8.31 -41.90 14.60
C THR A 49 -7.88 -42.35 15.99
N LEU A 50 -7.07 -41.56 16.67
CA LEU A 50 -6.67 -41.86 18.07
C LEU A 50 -7.89 -41.84 19.02
N SER A 51 -8.86 -40.95 18.81
CA SER A 51 -10.07 -40.90 19.61
C SER A 51 -11.04 -42.04 19.30
N SER A 52 -11.09 -42.49 18.03
CA SER A 52 -11.95 -43.61 17.58
C SER A 52 -11.46 -44.98 18.03
N GLN A 53 -10.15 -45.15 18.31
CA GLN A 53 -9.57 -46.37 18.87
C GLN A 53 -9.92 -46.58 20.36
N ARG A 54 -10.66 -45.66 20.98
CA ARG A 54 -11.23 -45.85 22.32
C ARG A 54 -12.35 -46.91 22.24
N ILE A 55 -11.99 -48.17 22.49
CA ILE A 55 -12.96 -49.22 22.70
C ILE A 55 -13.73 -48.90 23.99
N PRO A 56 -15.11 -48.89 23.98
CA PRO A 56 -15.89 -48.33 25.09
C PRO A 56 -15.90 -49.17 26.38
N PHE A 57 -15.08 -50.25 26.45
CA PHE A 57 -15.16 -51.21 27.58
C PHE A 57 -13.82 -51.55 28.27
N SER A 58 -12.73 -50.81 27.99
CA SER A 58 -11.44 -51.06 28.74
C SER A 58 -10.98 -49.77 29.43
N PRO A 59 -10.93 -49.76 30.78
CA PRO A 59 -10.52 -48.60 31.54
C PRO A 59 -9.03 -48.28 31.47
N THR A 60 -8.26 -49.03 30.67
CA THR A 60 -6.79 -48.94 30.58
C THR A 60 -6.25 -48.49 29.22
N SER A 61 -7.10 -48.14 28.26
CA SER A 61 -6.63 -47.63 26.96
C SER A 61 -6.64 -46.07 26.94
N THR A 62 -5.79 -45.49 27.76
CA THR A 62 -5.37 -44.11 27.59
C THR A 62 -4.34 -44.09 26.46
N VAL A 63 -4.63 -43.32 25.39
CA VAL A 63 -3.57 -42.93 24.43
C VAL A 63 -2.42 -42.40 25.25
N PRO A 64 -1.19 -42.91 25.09
CA PRO A 64 -0.05 -42.40 25.85
C PRO A 64 0.02 -40.88 25.64
N PRO A 65 -0.02 -40.05 26.70
CA PRO A 65 -0.01 -38.59 26.57
C PRO A 65 1.18 -38.13 25.74
N ASP A 66 2.28 -38.85 25.76
CA ASP A 66 3.51 -38.59 25.01
C ASP A 66 3.32 -38.61 23.49
N GLN A 67 2.46 -39.49 22.95
CA GLN A 67 2.23 -39.57 21.50
C GLN A 67 1.40 -38.40 21.00
N LEU A 68 0.39 -37.97 21.74
CA LEU A 68 -0.41 -36.81 21.38
C LEU A 68 0.41 -35.52 21.45
N GLU A 69 1.24 -35.39 22.49
CA GLU A 69 2.13 -34.26 22.67
C GLU A 69 3.18 -34.16 21.56
N GLN A 70 3.76 -35.29 21.15
CA GLN A 70 4.70 -35.36 20.03
C GLN A 70 4.05 -34.96 18.71
N LEU A 71 2.84 -35.43 18.39
CA LEU A 71 2.11 -35.07 17.18
C LEU A 71 1.78 -33.58 17.14
N LEU A 72 1.31 -33.01 18.25
CA LEU A 72 1.02 -31.59 18.39
C LEU A 72 2.29 -30.74 18.23
N SER A 73 3.38 -31.16 18.84
CA SER A 73 4.67 -30.47 18.74
C SER A 73 5.22 -30.49 17.31
N GLN A 74 5.17 -31.64 16.62
CA GLN A 74 5.61 -31.76 15.23
C GLN A 74 4.75 -30.90 14.29
N ALA A 75 3.43 -30.96 14.41
CA ALA A 75 2.50 -30.14 13.62
C ALA A 75 2.71 -28.66 13.91
N GLY A 76 2.85 -28.27 15.18
CA GLY A 76 3.12 -26.90 15.58
C GLY A 76 4.40 -26.33 14.99
N ASN A 77 5.49 -27.08 15.07
CA ASN A 77 6.78 -26.70 14.50
C ASN A 77 6.69 -26.55 12.95
N ARG A 78 6.01 -27.47 12.28
CA ARG A 78 5.82 -27.39 10.83
C ARG A 78 4.98 -26.19 10.42
N ILE A 79 3.91 -25.91 11.15
CA ILE A 79 3.07 -24.71 10.91
C ILE A 79 3.88 -23.42 11.13
N GLN A 80 4.70 -23.35 12.18
CA GLN A 80 5.56 -22.19 12.43
C GLN A 80 6.56 -21.96 11.30
N GLN A 81 7.21 -23.03 10.82
CA GLN A 81 8.11 -22.94 9.66
C GLN A 81 7.39 -22.43 8.41
N LEU A 82 6.21 -22.96 8.09
CA LEU A 82 5.42 -22.53 6.95
C LEU A 82 4.94 -21.06 7.08
N LYS A 83 4.55 -20.64 8.29
CA LYS A 83 4.21 -19.24 8.57
C LYS A 83 5.40 -18.31 8.39
N HIS A 84 6.58 -18.71 8.82
CA HIS A 84 7.80 -17.93 8.61
C HIS A 84 8.12 -17.77 7.12
N LEU A 85 8.03 -18.85 6.34
CA LEU A 85 8.20 -18.80 4.88
C LEU A 85 7.16 -17.91 4.21
N LEU A 86 5.90 -18.00 4.63
CA LEU A 86 4.82 -17.15 4.13
C LEU A 86 5.08 -15.67 4.41
N SER A 87 5.54 -15.33 5.63
CA SER A 87 5.93 -13.96 6.00
C SER A 87 7.07 -13.43 5.13
N THR A 88 8.06 -14.28 4.82
CA THR A 88 9.18 -13.90 3.94
C THR A 88 8.68 -13.59 2.52
N VAL A 89 7.83 -14.46 1.97
CA VAL A 89 7.23 -14.25 0.63
C VAL A 89 6.37 -12.98 0.60
N ASP A 90 5.58 -12.71 1.65
CA ASP A 90 4.76 -11.49 1.74
C ASP A 90 5.63 -10.22 1.82
N SER A 91 6.75 -10.27 2.54
CA SER A 91 7.73 -9.17 2.58
C SER A 91 8.35 -8.91 1.20
N GLN A 92 8.72 -9.95 0.46
CA GLN A 92 9.25 -9.82 -0.90
C GLN A 92 8.22 -9.23 -1.87
N ILE A 93 6.95 -9.63 -1.76
CA ILE A 93 5.87 -9.04 -2.57
C ILE A 93 5.73 -7.55 -2.28
N ARG A 94 5.78 -7.15 -1.01
CA ARG A 94 5.69 -5.72 -0.62
C ARG A 94 6.86 -4.91 -1.14
N GLU A 95 8.07 -5.44 -1.04
CA GLU A 95 9.28 -4.80 -1.52
C GLU A 95 9.23 -4.55 -3.03
N LEU A 96 8.90 -5.58 -3.82
CA LEU A 96 8.74 -5.45 -5.27
C LEU A 96 7.64 -4.45 -5.68
N ARG A 97 6.55 -4.39 -4.92
CA ARG A 97 5.49 -3.39 -5.15
C ARG A 97 5.97 -1.97 -4.87
N LEU A 98 6.69 -1.77 -3.76
CA LEU A 98 7.25 -0.47 -3.40
C LEU A 98 8.26 0.03 -4.43
N GLU A 99 9.16 -0.84 -4.90
CA GLU A 99 10.10 -0.51 -5.98
C GLU A 99 9.38 -0.10 -7.27
N THR A 100 8.31 -0.82 -7.63
CA THR A 100 7.52 -0.50 -8.82
C THR A 100 6.86 0.87 -8.71
N ILE A 101 6.22 1.15 -7.57
CA ILE A 101 5.58 2.44 -7.31
C ILE A 101 6.63 3.57 -7.33
N HIS A 102 7.77 3.35 -6.69
CA HIS A 102 8.83 4.35 -6.67
C HIS A 102 9.36 4.67 -8.07
N HIS A 103 9.58 3.66 -8.90
CA HIS A 103 10.00 3.84 -10.29
C HIS A 103 8.96 4.59 -11.12
N GLU A 104 7.67 4.24 -10.97
CA GLU A 104 6.57 4.92 -11.68
C GLU A 104 6.45 6.39 -11.25
N LEU A 105 6.63 6.70 -9.96
CA LEU A 105 6.64 8.07 -9.45
C LEU A 105 7.81 8.88 -10.00
N LEU A 106 9.02 8.31 -10.07
CA LEU A 106 10.18 8.99 -10.66
C LEU A 106 9.96 9.27 -12.16
N THR A 107 9.40 8.32 -12.89
CA THR A 107 9.08 8.51 -14.32
C THR A 107 8.04 9.62 -14.49
N LEU A 108 6.98 9.62 -13.68
CA LEU A 108 5.97 10.67 -13.70
C LEU A 108 6.58 12.04 -13.37
N GLN A 109 7.45 12.11 -12.37
CA GLN A 109 8.13 13.35 -12.00
C GLN A 109 9.01 13.88 -13.14
N GLN A 110 9.72 13.01 -13.83
CA GLN A 110 10.54 13.38 -15.00
C GLN A 110 9.66 13.89 -16.15
N ASP A 111 8.57 13.18 -16.47
CA ASP A 111 7.64 13.58 -17.53
C ASP A 111 7.00 14.94 -17.25
N LEU A 112 6.60 15.19 -16.00
CA LEU A 112 6.06 16.49 -15.59
C LEU A 112 7.12 17.58 -15.70
N SER A 113 8.34 17.31 -15.23
CA SER A 113 9.45 18.27 -15.26
C SER A 113 9.82 18.66 -16.69
N LEU A 114 9.86 17.70 -17.63
CA LEU A 114 10.09 17.95 -19.06
C LEU A 114 9.02 18.82 -19.71
N ARG A 115 7.82 18.83 -19.16
CA ARG A 115 6.70 19.65 -19.61
C ARG A 115 6.58 20.97 -18.83
N GLY A 116 7.52 21.28 -17.95
CA GLY A 116 7.48 22.44 -17.07
C GLY A 116 6.34 22.41 -16.06
N ALA A 117 5.80 21.22 -15.79
CA ALA A 117 4.74 21.00 -14.82
C ALA A 117 5.30 20.34 -13.53
N ALA A 118 4.60 20.55 -12.43
CA ALA A 118 4.90 19.93 -11.14
C ALA A 118 3.62 19.56 -10.40
N ILE A 119 3.76 18.67 -9.42
CA ILE A 119 2.73 18.39 -8.42
C ILE A 119 3.24 18.87 -7.08
N GLU A 120 2.50 19.72 -6.42
CA GLU A 120 2.88 20.30 -5.12
C GLU A 120 1.78 20.09 -4.06
N ARG A 121 2.22 20.11 -2.80
CA ARG A 121 1.36 19.95 -1.63
C ARG A 121 1.43 21.20 -0.79
N PHE A 122 0.27 21.80 -0.56
CA PHE A 122 0.12 23.05 0.18
C PHE A 122 -0.62 22.77 1.49
N PRO A 123 0.07 22.75 2.65
CA PRO A 123 -0.61 22.62 3.93
C PRO A 123 -1.34 23.93 4.27
N VAL A 124 -2.59 23.81 4.72
CA VAL A 124 -3.39 24.93 5.23
C VAL A 124 -3.05 25.11 6.71
N ILE A 125 -2.14 26.04 6.98
CA ILE A 125 -1.68 26.35 8.34
C ILE A 125 -2.59 27.39 9.01
N GLN A 126 -2.56 27.43 10.33
CA GLN A 126 -3.30 28.43 11.09
C GLN A 126 -2.87 29.86 10.70
N GLY A 127 -3.85 30.72 10.44
CA GLY A 127 -3.61 32.10 9.96
C GLY A 127 -3.48 32.24 8.44
N SER A 128 -3.52 31.15 7.67
CA SER A 128 -3.54 31.21 6.22
C SER A 128 -4.80 31.92 5.71
N PRO A 129 -4.69 32.84 4.74
CA PRO A 129 -5.82 33.57 4.17
C PRO A 129 -6.78 32.69 3.36
N VAL A 130 -6.43 31.45 3.08
CA VAL A 130 -7.26 30.50 2.34
C VAL A 130 -8.23 29.73 3.26
N ILE A 131 -8.11 29.84 4.58
CA ILE A 131 -9.02 29.20 5.52
C ILE A 131 -10.45 29.71 5.33
N GLY A 132 -11.39 28.79 5.20
CA GLY A 132 -12.81 29.07 5.01
C GLY A 132 -13.18 29.52 3.60
N LYS A 133 -12.23 29.73 2.70
CA LYS A 133 -12.51 30.01 1.29
C LYS A 133 -12.86 28.71 0.56
N THR A 134 -13.78 28.85 -0.38
CA THR A 134 -14.10 27.79 -1.33
C THR A 134 -13.10 27.79 -2.49
N LEU A 135 -13.05 26.68 -3.20
CA LEU A 135 -12.17 26.57 -4.38
C LEU A 135 -12.55 27.56 -5.48
N ALA A 136 -13.85 27.84 -5.64
CA ALA A 136 -14.35 28.86 -6.57
C ALA A 136 -13.84 30.27 -6.22
N GLU A 137 -13.76 30.61 -4.93
CA GLU A 137 -13.29 31.92 -4.45
C GLU A 137 -11.77 32.09 -4.58
N MET A 138 -11.03 31.00 -4.70
CA MET A 138 -9.55 31.03 -4.80
C MET A 138 -9.06 31.54 -6.17
N ALA A 139 -9.91 31.55 -7.21
CA ALA A 139 -9.56 32.01 -8.55
C ALA A 139 -8.20 31.46 -9.05
N LEU A 140 -8.03 30.14 -9.02
CA LEU A 140 -6.79 29.47 -9.41
C LEU A 140 -6.38 29.83 -10.84
N PRO A 141 -5.07 29.96 -11.13
CA PRO A 141 -4.58 30.15 -12.49
C PRO A 141 -5.07 29.02 -13.41
N ALA A 142 -5.31 29.36 -14.70
CA ALA A 142 -5.86 28.40 -15.66
C ALA A 142 -4.99 27.12 -15.86
N SER A 143 -3.68 27.23 -15.63
CA SER A 143 -2.72 26.11 -15.68
C SER A 143 -2.73 25.22 -14.44
N VAL A 144 -3.32 25.70 -13.32
CA VAL A 144 -3.33 24.98 -12.04
C VAL A 144 -4.64 24.23 -11.89
N ARG A 145 -4.54 22.95 -11.53
CA ARG A 145 -5.69 22.09 -11.22
C ARG A 145 -5.52 21.50 -9.83
N LEU A 146 -6.60 21.53 -9.07
CA LEU A 146 -6.68 20.78 -7.81
C LEU A 146 -6.87 19.30 -8.11
N VAL A 147 -6.02 18.46 -7.53
CA VAL A 147 -6.08 17.00 -7.66
C VAL A 147 -6.92 16.39 -6.54
N THR A 148 -6.63 16.76 -5.30
CA THR A 148 -7.34 16.26 -4.11
C THR A 148 -7.01 17.13 -2.89
N ILE A 149 -7.82 16.99 -1.84
CA ILE A 149 -7.54 17.54 -0.52
C ILE A 149 -7.39 16.38 0.46
N ILE A 150 -6.29 16.35 1.20
CA ILE A 150 -6.04 15.39 2.26
C ILE A 150 -6.51 16.04 3.56
N ARG A 151 -7.57 15.46 4.16
CA ARG A 151 -8.15 15.92 5.42
C ARG A 151 -8.04 14.81 6.46
N GLY A 152 -7.04 14.89 7.32
CA GLY A 152 -6.70 13.79 8.22
C GLY A 152 -6.38 12.49 7.44
N PRO A 153 -7.05 11.37 7.70
CA PRO A 153 -6.85 10.12 6.99
C PRO A 153 -7.61 10.01 5.65
N PHE A 154 -8.43 11.03 5.28
CA PHE A 154 -9.33 10.97 4.14
C PHE A 154 -8.82 11.76 2.95
N LEU A 155 -9.03 11.21 1.75
CA LEU A 155 -8.90 11.93 0.48
C LEU A 155 -10.28 12.50 0.12
N VAL A 156 -10.35 13.84 0.01
CA VAL A 156 -11.57 14.54 -0.34
C VAL A 156 -11.47 14.97 -1.81
N PRO A 157 -12.42 14.54 -2.67
CA PRO A 157 -12.43 14.98 -4.05
C PRO A 157 -12.64 16.50 -4.15
N PRO A 158 -12.09 17.15 -5.18
CA PRO A 158 -12.29 18.57 -5.39
C PRO A 158 -13.76 18.88 -5.71
N ASP A 159 -14.32 19.81 -4.94
CA ASP A 159 -15.66 20.36 -5.15
C ASP A 159 -15.56 21.89 -5.07
N GLU A 160 -16.17 22.61 -5.99
CA GLU A 160 -16.12 24.07 -6.05
C GLU A 160 -16.67 24.74 -4.78
N ALA A 161 -17.65 24.12 -4.15
CA ALA A 161 -18.28 24.59 -2.91
C ALA A 161 -17.51 24.21 -1.64
N LEU A 162 -16.45 23.37 -1.78
CA LEU A 162 -15.70 22.86 -0.64
C LEU A 162 -14.83 23.95 -0.02
N ALA A 163 -15.10 24.30 1.25
CA ALA A 163 -14.30 25.24 2.02
C ALA A 163 -13.07 24.54 2.64
N LEU A 164 -11.92 25.18 2.51
CA LEU A 164 -10.65 24.72 3.10
C LEU A 164 -10.65 24.91 4.61
N ARG A 165 -10.09 23.94 5.33
CA ARG A 165 -9.98 23.94 6.79
C ARG A 165 -8.52 23.90 7.22
N ILE A 166 -8.27 24.27 8.46
CA ILE A 166 -6.96 24.10 9.09
C ILE A 166 -6.58 22.62 9.05
N ASP A 167 -5.29 22.34 8.84
CA ASP A 167 -4.69 21.00 8.71
C ASP A 167 -5.07 20.24 7.42
N ASP A 168 -5.85 20.87 6.50
CA ASP A 168 -5.97 20.32 5.15
C ASP A 168 -4.62 20.40 4.42
N VAL A 169 -4.33 19.39 3.60
CA VAL A 169 -3.22 19.44 2.67
C VAL A 169 -3.80 19.40 1.25
N VAL A 170 -3.65 20.49 0.54
CA VAL A 170 -4.16 20.65 -0.83
C VAL A 170 -3.11 20.17 -1.81
N VAL A 171 -3.46 19.24 -2.69
CA VAL A 171 -2.58 18.70 -3.73
C VAL A 171 -2.97 19.29 -5.07
N MET A 172 -2.05 20.00 -5.70
CA MET A 172 -2.28 20.67 -6.98
C MET A 172 -1.26 20.26 -8.03
N ILE A 173 -1.66 20.30 -9.29
CA ILE A 173 -0.81 20.10 -10.45
C ILE A 173 -0.88 21.37 -11.33
N GLY A 174 0.24 21.80 -11.84
CA GLY A 174 0.31 22.98 -12.71
C GLY A 174 1.71 23.28 -13.17
N THR A 175 1.90 24.43 -13.84
CA THR A 175 3.23 24.93 -14.15
C THR A 175 3.97 25.33 -12.88
N GLN A 176 5.28 25.15 -12.84
CA GLN A 176 6.09 25.48 -11.67
C GLN A 176 5.97 26.97 -11.27
N ALA A 177 5.84 27.87 -12.26
CA ALA A 177 5.67 29.29 -12.02
C ALA A 177 4.34 29.62 -11.34
N ASP A 178 3.25 29.02 -11.82
CA ASP A 178 1.91 29.28 -11.27
C ASP A 178 1.70 28.58 -9.90
N LEU A 179 2.30 27.42 -9.70
CA LEU A 179 2.32 26.77 -8.38
C LEU A 179 3.08 27.60 -7.35
N ALA A 180 4.19 28.25 -7.73
CA ALA A 180 4.91 29.18 -6.86
C ALA A 180 4.06 30.40 -6.47
N LEU A 181 3.24 30.93 -7.40
CA LEU A 181 2.27 31.98 -7.09
C LEU A 181 1.23 31.49 -6.08
N VAL A 182 0.66 30.32 -6.30
CA VAL A 182 -0.32 29.72 -5.39
C VAL A 182 0.30 29.43 -4.02
N ALA A 183 1.55 28.99 -3.95
CA ALA A 183 2.27 28.75 -2.70
C ALA A 183 2.26 29.97 -1.77
N SER A 184 2.38 31.18 -2.35
CA SER A 184 2.33 32.41 -1.59
C SER A 184 1.02 32.64 -0.86
N TRP A 185 -0.09 32.12 -1.39
CA TRP A 185 -1.42 32.26 -0.76
C TRP A 185 -1.58 31.39 0.49
N PHE A 186 -0.88 30.27 0.54
CA PHE A 186 -0.91 29.35 1.67
C PHE A 186 0.07 29.74 2.79
N SER A 187 1.18 30.39 2.41
CA SER A 187 2.26 30.75 3.33
C SER A 187 2.11 32.13 3.98
N GLN A 188 1.27 33.02 3.44
CA GLN A 188 1.06 34.34 4.04
C GLN A 188 0.20 34.23 5.29
N ALA A 189 0.80 34.43 6.46
CA ALA A 189 0.01 34.72 7.65
C ALA A 189 -0.78 36.02 7.42
N ARG A 190 -2.09 35.98 7.64
CA ARG A 190 -2.97 37.15 7.56
C ARG A 190 -2.44 38.19 8.53
N ASN A 191 -1.77 39.22 8.03
CA ASN A 191 -1.37 40.36 8.87
C ASN A 191 -2.68 40.97 9.43
N PRO A 192 -2.90 41.00 10.73
CA PRO A 192 -4.08 41.67 11.29
C PRO A 192 -4.05 43.13 10.84
N LYS A 193 -5.06 43.57 10.11
CA LYS A 193 -5.27 44.96 9.71
C LYS A 193 -5.24 45.80 11.00
N PRO A 194 -4.36 46.78 11.14
CA PRO A 194 -4.40 47.66 12.28
C PRO A 194 -5.78 48.36 12.36
N ALA A 195 -6.37 48.35 13.56
CA ALA A 195 -7.65 48.94 13.87
C ALA A 195 -7.58 50.48 13.78
#